data_9b76cb4d86c1ac3a108de7e9c0c3aaa7
#
_entry.id   9b76cb4d86c1ac3a108de7e9c0c3aaa7
#
_cell.length_a   1.000
_cell.length_b   1.000
_cell.length_c   1.000
_cell.angle_alpha   90.00
_cell.angle_beta   90.00
_cell.angle_gamma   90.00
#
_symmetry.space_group_name_H-M   'P 1'
#
loop_
_entity.id
_entity.type
_entity.pdbx_description
1 polymer ?
#
loop_
_entity_poly.entity_id
_entity_poly.type
_entity_poly.pdbx_seq_one_letter_code
_entity_poly.pdbx_strand_id
1 'polypeptide(L)'
;MINLALALTLAMPTLPAFAQKAMSKKEIVEKEKTFKNLQHPWKGKKVAYFGDSITDPNIKASKVKYWGFLQDWLGITPYVYGVSGRQWNDIPRQADQLQKEHGDDFDAILIFMGTNDYNNGVPVGEWYTETFDSVRVARHKPSEMVQRRHRHFCMDKNTLKGRINIAMSKLKQMYPTKQIVVMTPVHRALFASGDKNIQPDEMYENARGIFFDKYVKAIKETGNVWAVPVIDLNSLSGLFPLYDAGAQMFNKPDSDRLHPNDAGHSRMAKTIMQQLSALPCVF
;
A
#
# COMPACT_ATOMS: atom_id res chain seq x y z
N MET A 1 42.05 -2.91 -54.57
CA MET A 1 42.29 -2.97 -53.13
C MET A 1 40.92 -3.20 -52.47
N ILE A 2 40.68 -4.46 -52.03
CA ILE A 2 39.40 -4.90 -51.47
C ILE A 2 39.59 -4.93 -49.96
N ASN A 3 38.88 -4.06 -49.23
CA ASN A 3 38.88 -4.04 -47.77
C ASN A 3 37.86 -5.09 -47.26
N LEU A 4 38.37 -6.14 -46.66
CA LEU A 4 37.59 -7.16 -45.98
C LEU A 4 37.37 -6.73 -44.54
N ALA A 5 36.15 -6.30 -44.20
CA ALA A 5 35.77 -5.99 -42.80
C ALA A 5 35.38 -7.29 -42.11
N LEU A 6 36.20 -7.73 -41.16
CA LEU A 6 35.95 -8.90 -40.30
C LEU A 6 34.99 -8.49 -39.18
N ALA A 7 33.73 -8.94 -39.26
CA ALA A 7 32.75 -8.75 -38.19
C ALA A 7 33.00 -9.81 -37.11
N LEU A 8 33.54 -9.40 -35.96
CA LEU A 8 33.66 -10.23 -34.76
C LEU A 8 32.30 -10.24 -34.02
N THR A 9 31.55 -11.33 -34.19
CA THR A 9 30.37 -11.59 -33.36
C THR A 9 30.80 -12.14 -32.00
N LEU A 10 30.79 -11.29 -30.98
CA LEU A 10 30.90 -11.69 -29.57
C LEU A 10 29.62 -12.43 -29.16
N ALA A 11 29.71 -13.76 -29.06
CA ALA A 11 28.68 -14.57 -28.42
C ALA A 11 28.70 -14.29 -26.91
N MET A 12 27.69 -13.60 -26.40
CA MET A 12 27.49 -13.48 -24.95
C MET A 12 27.11 -14.85 -24.37
N PRO A 13 27.76 -15.29 -23.28
CA PRO A 13 27.34 -16.51 -22.60
C PRO A 13 25.92 -16.31 -22.04
N THR A 14 24.99 -17.18 -22.44
CA THR A 14 23.66 -17.27 -21.85
C THR A 14 23.84 -17.77 -20.41
N LEU A 15 23.62 -16.90 -19.45
CA LEU A 15 23.52 -17.28 -18.04
C LEU A 15 22.37 -18.30 -17.88
N PRO A 16 22.56 -19.40 -17.17
CA PRO A 16 21.49 -20.35 -16.91
C PRO A 16 20.36 -19.64 -16.15
N ALA A 17 19.15 -19.69 -16.71
CA ALA A 17 17.96 -19.21 -16.02
C ALA A 17 17.78 -20.05 -14.76
N PHE A 18 18.13 -19.51 -13.59
CA PHE A 18 17.71 -20.04 -12.31
C PHE A 18 16.20 -19.82 -12.19
N ALA A 19 15.42 -20.72 -12.78
CA ALA A 19 14.02 -20.86 -12.50
C ALA A 19 13.90 -21.25 -11.02
N GLN A 20 13.68 -20.29 -10.15
CA GLN A 20 13.38 -20.53 -8.76
C GLN A 20 12.04 -21.26 -8.72
N LYS A 21 12.09 -22.58 -8.55
CA LYS A 21 10.94 -23.47 -8.52
C LYS A 21 9.94 -22.93 -7.51
N ALA A 22 8.71 -22.62 -7.94
CA ALA A 22 7.66 -22.20 -7.06
C ALA A 22 7.53 -23.19 -5.91
N MET A 23 7.54 -22.68 -4.66
CA MET A 23 7.47 -23.53 -3.48
C MET A 23 6.17 -24.33 -3.49
N SER A 24 6.27 -25.63 -3.25
CA SER A 24 5.11 -26.51 -3.14
C SER A 24 4.25 -26.11 -1.93
N LYS A 25 2.94 -26.40 -1.97
CA LYS A 25 2.01 -26.17 -0.86
C LYS A 25 2.52 -26.77 0.46
N LYS A 26 3.25 -27.86 0.41
CA LYS A 26 3.85 -28.56 1.56
C LYS A 26 5.02 -27.78 2.17
N GLU A 27 5.87 -27.16 1.35
CA GLU A 27 6.98 -26.30 1.80
C GLU A 27 6.50 -24.97 2.39
N ILE A 28 5.39 -24.44 1.86
CA ILE A 28 4.73 -23.26 2.43
C ILE A 28 4.18 -23.59 3.82
N VAL A 29 3.46 -24.68 3.97
CA VAL A 29 2.88 -25.13 5.24
C VAL A 29 3.95 -25.47 6.29
N GLU A 30 5.08 -26.06 5.90
CA GLU A 30 6.16 -26.41 6.82
C GLU A 30 6.91 -25.17 7.36
N LYS A 31 7.12 -24.17 6.50
CA LYS A 31 7.61 -22.85 6.93
C LYS A 31 6.63 -22.09 7.80
N GLU A 32 5.34 -22.29 7.63
CA GLU A 32 4.28 -21.68 8.43
C GLU A 32 4.27 -22.17 9.88
N LYS A 33 4.68 -23.42 10.14
CA LYS A 33 4.82 -23.93 11.51
C LYS A 33 5.84 -23.14 12.34
N THR A 34 6.84 -22.54 11.69
CA THR A 34 7.88 -21.74 12.36
C THR A 34 7.31 -20.46 12.99
N PHE A 35 6.21 -19.90 12.46
CA PHE A 35 5.62 -18.66 12.97
C PHE A 35 4.61 -18.86 14.10
N LYS A 36 4.08 -20.07 14.30
CA LYS A 36 3.06 -20.33 15.36
C LYS A 36 3.53 -20.05 16.78
N ASN A 37 4.83 -20.09 17.03
CA ASN A 37 5.43 -19.82 18.33
C ASN A 37 6.05 -18.43 18.46
N LEU A 38 5.88 -17.57 17.46
CA LEU A 38 6.43 -16.23 17.46
C LEU A 38 5.75 -15.37 18.54
N GLN A 39 6.56 -14.78 19.43
CA GLN A 39 6.09 -13.72 20.31
C GLN A 39 5.95 -12.44 19.46
N HIS A 40 4.73 -12.04 19.17
CA HIS A 40 4.43 -10.90 18.31
C HIS A 40 3.36 -10.00 18.94
N PRO A 41 3.57 -8.67 19.03
CA PRO A 41 2.64 -7.76 19.71
C PRO A 41 1.23 -7.75 19.09
N TRP A 42 1.10 -8.12 17.82
CA TRP A 42 -0.16 -8.20 17.11
C TRP A 42 -0.87 -9.55 17.21
N LYS A 43 -0.32 -10.50 17.97
CA LYS A 43 -0.92 -11.85 18.11
C LYS A 43 -2.30 -11.77 18.74
N GLY A 44 -3.29 -12.38 18.08
CA GLY A 44 -4.67 -12.44 18.54
C GLY A 44 -5.46 -11.13 18.45
N LYS A 45 -4.91 -10.09 17.80
CA LYS A 45 -5.59 -8.80 17.67
C LYS A 45 -6.71 -8.82 16.64
N LYS A 46 -7.72 -7.96 16.84
CA LYS A 46 -8.80 -7.69 15.87
C LYS A 46 -8.37 -6.53 14.97
N VAL A 47 -8.24 -6.79 13.67
CA VAL A 47 -7.67 -5.83 12.75
C VAL A 47 -8.58 -5.57 11.56
N ALA A 48 -8.93 -4.31 11.34
CA ALA A 48 -9.66 -3.87 10.15
C ALA A 48 -8.69 -3.65 8.98
N TYR A 49 -9.03 -4.19 7.81
CA TYR A 49 -8.26 -4.05 6.57
C TYR A 49 -9.04 -3.22 5.57
N PHE A 50 -8.59 -2.00 5.35
CA PHE A 50 -9.13 -1.09 4.34
C PHE A 50 -8.28 -1.17 3.08
N GLY A 51 -8.94 -1.16 1.92
CA GLY A 51 -8.19 -1.28 0.67
C GLY A 51 -9.05 -1.39 -0.58
N ASP A 52 -8.36 -1.80 -1.63
CA ASP A 52 -8.89 -2.00 -2.97
C ASP A 52 -8.97 -3.49 -3.36
N SER A 53 -8.82 -3.79 -4.67
CA SER A 53 -8.89 -5.17 -5.20
C SER A 53 -7.86 -6.14 -4.60
N ILE A 54 -6.69 -5.65 -4.17
CA ILE A 54 -5.65 -6.49 -3.57
C ILE A 54 -6.06 -6.93 -2.15
N THR A 55 -6.90 -6.13 -1.48
CA THR A 55 -7.48 -6.44 -0.15
C THR A 55 -8.82 -7.16 -0.26
N ASP A 56 -9.59 -6.95 -1.32
CA ASP A 56 -10.94 -7.47 -1.53
C ASP A 56 -10.98 -9.02 -1.51
N PRO A 57 -11.74 -9.64 -0.58
CA PRO A 57 -11.88 -11.10 -0.51
C PRO A 57 -12.54 -11.72 -1.76
N ASN A 58 -13.29 -10.93 -2.54
CA ASN A 58 -14.02 -11.41 -3.71
C ASN A 58 -13.15 -11.51 -4.97
N ILE A 59 -11.98 -10.87 -5.01
CA ILE A 59 -11.06 -10.94 -6.15
C ILE A 59 -10.27 -12.24 -6.12
N LYS A 60 -10.51 -13.09 -7.12
CA LYS A 60 -9.97 -14.46 -7.23
C LYS A 60 -8.55 -14.53 -7.85
N ALA A 61 -7.77 -13.48 -7.74
CA ALA A 61 -6.37 -13.48 -8.18
C ALA A 61 -5.48 -14.37 -7.29
N SER A 62 -5.92 -14.63 -6.08
CA SER A 62 -5.29 -15.52 -5.10
C SER A 62 -6.37 -16.24 -4.29
N LYS A 63 -6.03 -17.39 -3.70
CA LYS A 63 -6.89 -18.13 -2.78
C LYS A 63 -6.81 -17.54 -1.37
N VAL A 64 -5.62 -17.10 -0.98
CA VAL A 64 -5.34 -16.49 0.33
C VAL A 64 -4.77 -15.10 0.12
N LYS A 65 -5.37 -14.09 0.76
CA LYS A 65 -4.89 -12.71 0.77
C LYS A 65 -3.83 -12.51 1.86
N TYR A 66 -3.08 -11.40 1.79
CA TYR A 66 -2.06 -11.07 2.79
C TYR A 66 -2.63 -11.06 4.23
N TRP A 67 -3.85 -10.57 4.43
CA TRP A 67 -4.52 -10.58 5.74
C TRP A 67 -4.91 -11.99 6.20
N GLY A 68 -5.23 -12.90 5.29
CA GLY A 68 -5.47 -14.31 5.61
C GLY A 68 -4.20 -15.02 6.09
N PHE A 69 -3.05 -14.75 5.48
CA PHE A 69 -1.76 -15.24 6.00
C PHE A 69 -1.45 -14.67 7.40
N LEU A 70 -1.75 -13.39 7.66
CA LEU A 70 -1.59 -12.80 8.99
C LEU A 70 -2.54 -13.42 10.02
N GLN A 71 -3.78 -13.76 9.61
CA GLN A 71 -4.71 -14.54 10.42
C GLN A 71 -4.09 -15.90 10.81
N ASP A 72 -3.57 -16.64 9.84
CA ASP A 72 -3.01 -17.99 10.07
C ASP A 72 -1.75 -17.96 10.94
N TRP A 73 -0.87 -16.96 10.75
CA TRP A 73 0.41 -16.90 11.44
C TRP A 73 0.35 -16.25 12.82
N LEU A 74 -0.47 -15.22 12.97
CA LEU A 74 -0.57 -14.41 14.19
C LEU A 74 -1.88 -14.60 14.95
N GLY A 75 -2.85 -15.38 14.42
CA GLY A 75 -4.18 -15.52 15.01
C GLY A 75 -4.97 -14.21 15.00
N ILE A 76 -4.66 -13.28 14.08
CA ILE A 76 -5.41 -12.04 13.91
C ILE A 76 -6.85 -12.38 13.49
N THR A 77 -7.83 -11.67 14.07
CA THR A 77 -9.21 -11.66 13.58
C THR A 77 -9.35 -10.55 12.55
N PRO A 78 -9.48 -10.86 11.24
CA PRO A 78 -9.56 -9.84 10.21
C PRO A 78 -10.99 -9.34 9.99
N TYR A 79 -11.18 -8.01 9.93
CA TYR A 79 -12.38 -7.32 9.47
C TYR A 79 -12.06 -6.65 8.14
N VAL A 80 -12.55 -7.21 7.03
CA VAL A 80 -12.07 -6.83 5.69
C VAL A 80 -13.10 -6.00 4.94
N TYR A 81 -12.73 -4.76 4.58
CA TYR A 81 -13.59 -3.77 3.91
C TYR A 81 -13.10 -3.36 2.53
N GLY A 82 -12.00 -3.96 2.06
CA GLY A 82 -11.47 -3.71 0.73
C GLY A 82 -12.46 -4.04 -0.37
N VAL A 83 -12.57 -3.17 -1.37
CA VAL A 83 -13.44 -3.34 -2.54
C VAL A 83 -12.67 -3.01 -3.81
N SER A 84 -12.79 -3.88 -4.81
CA SER A 84 -12.11 -3.72 -6.11
C SER A 84 -12.35 -2.36 -6.76
N GLY A 85 -11.29 -1.76 -7.33
CA GLY A 85 -11.34 -0.49 -8.04
C GLY A 85 -11.43 0.75 -7.15
N ARG A 86 -11.52 0.61 -5.82
CA ARG A 86 -11.64 1.75 -4.91
C ARG A 86 -10.33 2.52 -4.75
N GLN A 87 -10.48 3.77 -4.36
CA GLN A 87 -9.45 4.79 -4.22
C GLN A 87 -9.48 5.37 -2.80
N TRP A 88 -8.55 6.25 -2.45
CA TRP A 88 -8.49 6.89 -1.12
C TRP A 88 -9.78 7.60 -0.70
N ASN A 89 -10.59 8.09 -1.63
CA ASN A 89 -11.90 8.68 -1.33
C ASN A 89 -12.94 7.67 -0.80
N ASP A 90 -12.67 6.37 -0.86
CA ASP A 90 -13.55 5.33 -0.32
C ASP A 90 -13.23 4.95 1.14
N ILE A 91 -12.07 5.32 1.65
CA ILE A 91 -11.68 5.02 3.04
C ILE A 91 -12.71 5.55 4.08
N PRO A 92 -13.29 6.76 3.93
CA PRO A 92 -14.35 7.22 4.82
C PRO A 92 -15.57 6.28 4.89
N ARG A 93 -15.99 5.70 3.76
CA ARG A 93 -17.09 4.71 3.69
C ARG A 93 -16.71 3.41 4.40
N GLN A 94 -15.48 2.93 4.17
CA GLN A 94 -14.98 1.71 4.84
C GLN A 94 -14.92 1.90 6.37
N ALA A 95 -14.57 3.10 6.83
CA ALA A 95 -14.59 3.46 8.26
C ALA A 95 -16.01 3.48 8.83
N ASP A 96 -17.00 4.02 8.09
CA ASP A 96 -18.40 4.02 8.51
C ASP A 96 -18.95 2.60 8.63
N GLN A 97 -18.55 1.72 7.69
CA GLN A 97 -18.96 0.34 7.71
C GLN A 97 -18.36 -0.40 8.92
N LEU A 98 -17.07 -0.22 9.21
CA LEU A 98 -16.43 -0.75 10.42
C LEU A 98 -17.16 -0.29 11.69
N GLN A 99 -17.46 1.02 11.81
CA GLN A 99 -18.19 1.57 12.96
C GLN A 99 -19.57 0.93 13.11
N LYS A 100 -20.29 0.77 12.00
CA LYS A 100 -21.63 0.15 12.02
C LYS A 100 -21.61 -1.31 12.45
N GLU A 101 -20.60 -2.07 12.05
CA GLU A 101 -20.54 -3.53 12.26
C GLU A 101 -19.87 -3.91 13.58
N HIS A 102 -18.87 -3.14 14.01
CA HIS A 102 -18.02 -3.50 15.16
C HIS A 102 -17.87 -2.39 16.20
N GLY A 103 -18.34 -1.15 15.94
CA GLY A 103 -18.13 -0.05 16.87
C GLY A 103 -16.65 0.16 17.18
N ASP A 104 -16.30 0.05 18.46
CA ASP A 104 -14.91 0.14 18.96
C ASP A 104 -14.28 -1.25 19.23
N ASP A 105 -14.96 -2.35 18.89
CA ASP A 105 -14.49 -3.71 19.16
C ASP A 105 -13.45 -4.17 18.12
N PHE A 106 -12.36 -3.43 18.00
CA PHE A 106 -11.17 -3.77 17.23
C PHE A 106 -9.93 -3.08 17.81
N ASP A 107 -8.74 -3.54 17.45
CA ASP A 107 -7.47 -3.03 17.96
C ASP A 107 -6.80 -2.06 16.98
N ALA A 108 -6.86 -2.36 15.68
CA ALA A 108 -6.10 -1.62 14.67
C ALA A 108 -6.79 -1.55 13.30
N ILE A 109 -6.36 -0.57 12.49
CA ILE A 109 -6.72 -0.41 11.07
C ILE A 109 -5.44 -0.43 10.24
N LEU A 110 -5.38 -1.31 9.23
CA LEU A 110 -4.36 -1.32 8.19
C LEU A 110 -4.96 -0.84 6.88
N ILE A 111 -4.37 0.18 6.25
CA ILE A 111 -4.86 0.79 5.01
C ILE A 111 -3.89 0.49 3.88
N PHE A 112 -4.33 -0.25 2.85
CA PHE A 112 -3.59 -0.52 1.63
C PHE A 112 -4.36 0.05 0.43
N MET A 113 -3.96 1.23 -0.05
CA MET A 113 -4.70 1.98 -1.07
C MET A 113 -3.76 2.87 -1.90
N GLY A 114 -4.12 3.14 -3.16
CA GLY A 114 -3.47 4.16 -3.97
C GLY A 114 -3.17 3.77 -5.41
N THR A 115 -3.14 2.48 -5.74
CA THR A 115 -2.88 2.03 -7.12
C THR A 115 -3.95 2.52 -8.10
N ASN A 116 -5.22 2.57 -7.65
CA ASN A 116 -6.33 3.05 -8.47
C ASN A 116 -6.38 4.58 -8.56
N ASP A 117 -5.87 5.31 -7.56
CA ASP A 117 -5.73 6.77 -7.67
C ASP A 117 -4.74 7.12 -8.79
N TYR A 118 -3.61 6.39 -8.90
CA TYR A 118 -2.69 6.53 -10.03
C TYR A 118 -3.36 6.17 -11.36
N ASN A 119 -3.97 4.99 -11.43
CA ASN A 119 -4.57 4.50 -12.68
C ASN A 119 -5.67 5.43 -13.23
N ASN A 120 -6.44 6.04 -12.34
CA ASN A 120 -7.49 6.99 -12.71
C ASN A 120 -6.99 8.44 -12.87
N GLY A 121 -5.69 8.67 -12.86
CA GLY A 121 -5.10 9.99 -13.06
C GLY A 121 -5.54 11.02 -12.03
N VAL A 122 -5.69 10.63 -10.76
CA VAL A 122 -6.03 11.57 -9.69
C VAL A 122 -4.83 12.50 -9.46
N PRO A 123 -4.98 13.83 -9.52
CA PRO A 123 -3.88 14.75 -9.22
C PRO A 123 -3.31 14.51 -7.82
N VAL A 124 -2.00 14.61 -7.63
CA VAL A 124 -1.38 14.41 -6.30
C VAL A 124 -1.83 15.46 -5.30
N GLY A 125 -1.91 16.74 -5.70
CA GLY A 125 -2.34 17.86 -4.87
C GLY A 125 -1.35 18.24 -3.76
N GLU A 126 -1.84 19.05 -2.81
CA GLU A 126 -1.05 19.57 -1.70
C GLU A 126 -1.63 19.13 -0.35
N TRP A 127 -0.74 18.99 0.65
CA TRP A 127 -1.14 18.64 2.03
C TRP A 127 -1.86 19.78 2.74
N TYR A 128 -1.48 21.04 2.42
CA TYR A 128 -1.93 22.22 3.14
C TYR A 128 -2.32 23.34 2.19
N THR A 129 -3.28 24.14 2.64
CA THR A 129 -3.50 25.52 2.19
C THR A 129 -2.91 26.46 3.24
N GLU A 130 -2.56 27.71 2.87
CA GLU A 130 -1.99 28.70 3.79
C GLU A 130 -2.83 29.97 3.79
N THR A 131 -3.05 30.53 4.97
CA THR A 131 -3.65 31.83 5.24
C THR A 131 -2.72 32.70 6.07
N PHE A 132 -3.05 33.99 6.26
CA PHE A 132 -2.44 34.84 7.25
C PHE A 132 -3.45 35.11 8.34
N ASP A 133 -3.15 34.67 9.56
CA ASP A 133 -4.04 34.79 10.71
C ASP A 133 -3.34 35.52 11.86
N SER A 134 -4.15 36.24 12.66
CA SER A 134 -3.68 36.80 13.92
C SER A 134 -3.59 35.74 14.99
N VAL A 135 -2.42 35.56 15.58
CA VAL A 135 -2.19 34.61 16.66
C VAL A 135 -1.56 35.30 17.87
N ARG A 136 -2.01 34.93 19.07
CA ARG A 136 -1.45 35.41 20.30
C ARG A 136 -0.16 34.70 20.63
N VAL A 137 0.91 35.47 20.85
CA VAL A 137 2.22 34.94 21.23
C VAL A 137 2.73 35.59 22.51
N ALA A 138 3.48 34.84 23.32
CA ALA A 138 4.18 35.33 24.48
C ALA A 138 5.46 34.51 24.70
N ARG A 139 6.60 35.15 24.84
CA ARG A 139 7.86 34.51 25.25
C ARG A 139 8.69 35.50 26.06
N HIS A 140 8.69 35.34 27.38
CA HIS A 140 9.41 36.22 28.31
C HIS A 140 9.00 37.72 28.27
N LYS A 141 7.84 38.02 27.66
CA LYS A 141 7.21 39.37 27.54
C LYS A 141 5.69 39.22 27.70
N PRO A 142 4.97 40.34 27.95
CA PRO A 142 3.52 40.33 27.81
C PRO A 142 3.07 39.78 26.45
N SER A 143 1.91 39.12 26.44
CA SER A 143 1.36 38.55 25.21
C SER A 143 0.98 39.65 24.20
N GLU A 144 1.25 39.42 22.94
CA GLU A 144 0.90 40.28 21.81
C GLU A 144 0.21 39.51 20.69
N MET A 145 -0.57 40.20 19.86
CA MET A 145 -1.17 39.63 18.66
C MET A 145 -0.24 39.93 17.49
N VAL A 146 0.12 38.87 16.75
CA VAL A 146 0.98 38.98 15.57
C VAL A 146 0.38 38.26 14.38
N GLN A 147 0.64 38.75 13.17
CA GLN A 147 0.27 38.06 11.93
C GLN A 147 1.28 36.95 11.64
N ARG A 148 0.76 35.73 11.38
CA ARG A 148 1.57 34.57 10.97
C ARG A 148 0.90 33.84 9.83
N ARG A 149 1.71 33.18 8.98
CA ARG A 149 1.16 32.17 8.08
C ARG A 149 0.64 30.99 8.89
N HIS A 150 -0.57 30.58 8.57
CA HIS A 150 -1.27 29.47 9.21
C HIS A 150 -1.58 28.42 8.14
N ARG A 151 -1.26 27.14 8.43
CA ARG A 151 -1.58 26.02 7.56
C ARG A 151 -2.87 25.37 7.98
N HIS A 152 -3.69 25.04 6.98
CA HIS A 152 -4.88 24.23 7.12
C HIS A 152 -4.73 22.99 6.26
N PHE A 153 -5.24 21.85 6.71
CA PHE A 153 -5.26 20.66 5.85
C PHE A 153 -6.07 20.93 4.57
N CYS A 154 -5.48 20.65 3.41
CA CYS A 154 -6.19 20.74 2.14
C CYS A 154 -7.17 19.58 2.03
N MET A 155 -8.48 19.85 2.08
CA MET A 155 -9.55 18.84 2.02
C MET A 155 -10.15 18.72 0.61
N ASP A 156 -9.32 18.85 -0.44
CA ASP A 156 -9.78 18.71 -1.82
C ASP A 156 -9.95 17.24 -2.20
N LYS A 157 -11.21 16.78 -2.26
CA LYS A 157 -11.59 15.42 -2.65
C LYS A 157 -11.15 15.00 -4.06
N ASN A 158 -10.74 15.95 -4.89
CA ASN A 158 -10.29 15.69 -6.26
C ASN A 158 -8.78 15.41 -6.35
N THR A 159 -8.04 15.52 -5.26
CA THR A 159 -6.59 15.25 -5.21
C THR A 159 -6.26 14.13 -4.24
N LEU A 160 -5.19 13.39 -4.49
CA LEU A 160 -4.76 12.28 -3.63
C LEU A 160 -4.50 12.75 -2.18
N LYS A 161 -3.68 13.79 -2.00
CA LYS A 161 -3.35 14.31 -0.65
C LYS A 161 -4.59 14.83 0.06
N GLY A 162 -5.50 15.48 -0.65
CA GLY A 162 -6.77 15.94 -0.10
C GLY A 162 -7.68 14.78 0.33
N ARG A 163 -7.77 13.71 -0.46
CA ARG A 163 -8.50 12.48 -0.11
C ARG A 163 -7.91 11.80 1.12
N ILE A 164 -6.57 11.73 1.20
CA ILE A 164 -5.87 11.20 2.37
C ILE A 164 -6.18 12.06 3.60
N ASN A 165 -6.13 13.39 3.48
CA ASN A 165 -6.47 14.30 4.58
C ASN A 165 -7.89 14.08 5.08
N ILE A 166 -8.88 13.97 4.18
CA ILE A 166 -10.29 13.69 4.54
C ILE A 166 -10.39 12.35 5.29
N ALA A 167 -9.76 11.31 4.75
CA ALA A 167 -9.79 9.97 5.34
C ALA A 167 -9.13 9.94 6.72
N MET A 168 -7.92 10.47 6.83
CA MET A 168 -7.15 10.46 8.08
C MET A 168 -7.76 11.36 9.14
N SER A 169 -8.29 12.54 8.78
CA SER A 169 -9.03 13.41 9.69
C SER A 169 -10.23 12.68 10.32
N LYS A 170 -11.02 11.98 9.47
CA LYS A 170 -12.15 11.18 9.95
C LYS A 170 -11.70 10.06 10.89
N LEU A 171 -10.71 9.28 10.50
CA LEU A 171 -10.21 8.15 11.30
C LEU A 171 -9.63 8.60 12.65
N LYS A 172 -8.86 9.69 12.68
CA LYS A 172 -8.30 10.25 13.93
C LYS A 172 -9.38 10.80 14.86
N GLN A 173 -10.49 11.31 14.33
CA GLN A 173 -11.63 11.77 15.12
C GLN A 173 -12.48 10.60 15.63
N MET A 174 -12.75 9.61 14.78
CA MET A 174 -13.56 8.44 15.17
C MET A 174 -12.81 7.52 16.14
N TYR A 175 -11.49 7.32 15.92
CA TYR A 175 -10.68 6.31 16.59
C TYR A 175 -9.38 6.88 17.16
N PRO A 176 -9.43 7.84 18.09
CA PRO A 176 -8.24 8.56 18.56
C PRO A 176 -7.23 7.67 19.28
N THR A 177 -7.66 6.53 19.82
CA THR A 177 -6.82 5.58 20.59
C THR A 177 -6.47 4.32 19.85
N LYS A 178 -7.02 4.11 18.64
CA LYS A 178 -6.74 2.88 17.86
C LYS A 178 -5.45 3.02 17.04
N GLN A 179 -4.77 1.91 16.87
CA GLN A 179 -3.61 1.84 15.98
C GLN A 179 -4.05 1.97 14.53
N ILE A 180 -3.50 2.94 13.81
CA ILE A 180 -3.68 3.10 12.36
C ILE A 180 -2.32 2.93 11.71
N VAL A 181 -2.23 2.07 10.69
CA VAL A 181 -1.03 1.85 9.89
C VAL A 181 -1.37 2.03 8.41
N VAL A 182 -0.61 2.85 7.72
CA VAL A 182 -0.74 3.04 6.27
C VAL A 182 0.30 2.18 5.57
N MET A 183 -0.09 1.55 4.47
CA MET A 183 0.80 0.76 3.64
C MET A 183 0.88 1.37 2.23
N THR A 184 2.09 1.48 1.68
CA THR A 184 2.23 1.89 0.28
C THR A 184 1.76 0.78 -0.65
N PRO A 185 1.23 1.10 -1.84
CA PRO A 185 0.99 0.08 -2.86
C PRO A 185 2.32 -0.57 -3.29
N VAL A 186 2.26 -1.85 -3.64
CA VAL A 186 3.40 -2.58 -4.21
C VAL A 186 3.66 -2.14 -5.65
N HIS A 187 4.85 -2.46 -6.20
CA HIS A 187 5.11 -2.30 -7.63
C HIS A 187 4.07 -3.02 -8.47
N ARG A 188 3.76 -2.44 -9.62
CA ARG A 188 2.77 -2.95 -10.56
C ARG A 188 3.29 -2.95 -11.99
N ALA A 189 2.80 -3.89 -12.79
CA ALA A 189 3.05 -3.88 -14.22
C ALA A 189 1.73 -4.03 -15.00
N LEU A 190 1.80 -4.45 -16.25
CA LEU A 190 0.64 -4.58 -17.13
C LEU A 190 -0.52 -5.32 -16.46
N PHE A 191 -1.71 -4.73 -16.56
CA PHE A 191 -2.97 -5.40 -16.31
C PHE A 191 -3.87 -5.27 -17.53
N ALA A 192 -4.38 -6.40 -18.02
CA ALA A 192 -5.34 -6.45 -19.11
C ALA A 192 -6.46 -7.44 -18.77
N SER A 193 -7.68 -6.93 -18.71
CA SER A 193 -8.91 -7.70 -18.53
C SER A 193 -9.89 -7.36 -19.65
N GLY A 194 -9.63 -7.95 -20.83
CA GLY A 194 -10.32 -7.62 -22.08
C GLY A 194 -9.94 -6.22 -22.61
N ASP A 195 -10.50 -5.86 -23.77
CA ASP A 195 -10.11 -4.67 -24.52
C ASP A 195 -10.50 -3.33 -23.86
N LYS A 196 -11.37 -3.36 -22.86
CA LYS A 196 -11.90 -2.14 -22.20
C LYS A 196 -11.21 -1.83 -20.87
N ASN A 197 -10.30 -2.69 -20.39
CA ASN A 197 -9.58 -2.47 -19.14
C ASN A 197 -8.14 -2.93 -19.28
N ILE A 198 -7.36 -2.08 -19.92
CA ILE A 198 -5.91 -2.24 -20.08
C ILE A 198 -5.24 -1.12 -19.31
N GLN A 199 -4.37 -1.49 -18.39
CA GLN A 199 -3.59 -0.59 -17.56
C GLN A 199 -2.11 -0.84 -17.82
N PRO A 200 -1.37 0.11 -18.38
CA PRO A 200 0.07 0.00 -18.58
C PRO A 200 0.82 -0.26 -17.26
N ASP A 201 2.07 -0.66 -17.36
CA ASP A 201 2.95 -0.74 -16.21
C ASP A 201 3.28 0.65 -15.64
N GLU A 202 3.88 0.68 -14.47
CA GLU A 202 4.20 1.89 -13.73
C GLU A 202 5.30 2.77 -14.34
N MET A 203 5.98 2.28 -15.39
CA MET A 203 6.99 3.04 -16.12
C MET A 203 6.35 4.03 -17.09
N TYR A 204 5.04 3.92 -17.33
CA TYR A 204 4.28 4.92 -18.06
C TYR A 204 3.69 5.96 -17.09
N GLU A 205 3.64 7.20 -17.53
CA GLU A 205 2.82 8.22 -16.86
C GLU A 205 1.32 7.91 -17.04
N ASN A 206 0.52 8.36 -16.08
CA ASN A 206 -0.93 8.25 -16.23
C ASN A 206 -1.50 9.35 -17.13
N ALA A 207 -2.83 9.39 -17.32
CA ALA A 207 -3.51 10.38 -18.16
C ALA A 207 -3.28 11.86 -17.76
N ARG A 208 -2.58 12.13 -16.66
CA ARG A 208 -2.20 13.46 -16.17
C ARG A 208 -0.70 13.75 -16.25
N GLY A 209 0.07 12.89 -16.91
CA GLY A 209 1.52 13.05 -16.98
C GLY A 209 2.24 12.77 -15.65
N ILE A 210 1.65 11.94 -14.76
CA ILE A 210 2.19 11.70 -13.42
C ILE A 210 2.58 10.22 -13.30
N PHE A 211 3.82 9.96 -12.90
CA PHE A 211 4.33 8.61 -12.66
C PHE A 211 3.89 8.07 -11.29
N PHE A 212 3.88 6.73 -11.17
CA PHE A 212 3.41 6.01 -9.99
C PHE A 212 4.19 6.35 -8.71
N ASP A 213 5.49 6.60 -8.82
CA ASP A 213 6.37 6.97 -7.70
C ASP A 213 5.87 8.21 -6.93
N LYS A 214 5.19 9.17 -7.60
CA LYS A 214 4.64 10.36 -6.96
C LYS A 214 3.49 10.01 -6.01
N TYR A 215 2.69 8.99 -6.37
CA TYR A 215 1.62 8.47 -5.50
C TYR A 215 2.21 7.73 -4.31
N VAL A 216 3.18 6.84 -4.54
CA VAL A 216 3.89 6.14 -3.46
C VAL A 216 4.51 7.15 -2.48
N LYS A 217 5.20 8.18 -2.99
CA LYS A 217 5.80 9.23 -2.18
C LYS A 217 4.76 9.95 -1.32
N ALA A 218 3.63 10.38 -1.92
CA ALA A 218 2.56 11.05 -1.18
C ALA A 218 2.00 10.16 -0.06
N ILE A 219 1.80 8.86 -0.32
CA ILE A 219 1.31 7.92 0.69
C ILE A 219 2.34 7.75 1.82
N LYS A 220 3.64 7.72 1.52
CA LYS A 220 4.71 7.69 2.55
C LYS A 220 4.69 8.95 3.42
N GLU A 221 4.47 10.12 2.84
CA GLU A 221 4.40 11.40 3.55
C GLU A 221 3.25 11.43 4.59
N THR A 222 2.20 10.59 4.42
CA THR A 222 1.08 10.48 5.37
C THR A 222 1.55 10.24 6.80
N GLY A 223 2.61 9.47 6.98
CA GLY A 223 3.19 9.19 8.29
C GLY A 223 3.56 10.44 9.07
N ASN A 224 4.28 11.35 8.40
CA ASN A 224 4.70 12.61 9.01
C ASN A 224 3.54 13.60 9.19
N VAL A 225 2.60 13.62 8.24
CA VAL A 225 1.47 14.56 8.25
C VAL A 225 0.46 14.21 9.34
N TRP A 226 0.20 12.90 9.55
CA TRP A 226 -0.87 12.41 10.41
C TRP A 226 -0.41 11.63 11.64
N ALA A 227 0.90 11.57 11.89
CA ALA A 227 1.50 10.84 13.00
C ALA A 227 1.00 9.37 13.06
N VAL A 228 1.18 8.64 11.97
CA VAL A 228 0.87 7.20 11.85
C VAL A 228 2.06 6.44 11.29
N PRO A 229 2.31 5.19 11.73
CA PRO A 229 3.30 4.33 11.09
C PRO A 229 2.96 4.09 9.61
N VAL A 230 4.00 4.01 8.78
CA VAL A 230 3.89 3.65 7.37
C VAL A 230 4.76 2.44 7.06
N ILE A 231 4.16 1.40 6.50
CA ILE A 231 4.88 0.25 5.96
C ILE A 231 5.08 0.48 4.46
N ASP A 232 6.31 0.69 4.05
CA ASP A 232 6.67 0.89 2.65
C ASP A 232 6.75 -0.44 1.89
N LEU A 233 5.60 -1.02 1.53
CA LEU A 233 5.54 -2.26 0.77
C LEU A 233 6.10 -2.10 -0.65
N ASN A 234 6.11 -0.90 -1.21
CA ASN A 234 6.72 -0.64 -2.52
C ASN A 234 8.20 -1.04 -2.50
N SER A 235 8.96 -0.57 -1.52
CA SER A 235 10.39 -0.89 -1.42
C SER A 235 10.70 -2.20 -0.68
N LEU A 236 9.89 -2.58 0.33
CA LEU A 236 10.24 -3.67 1.25
C LEU A 236 9.71 -5.04 0.84
N SER A 237 8.62 -5.10 0.05
CA SER A 237 8.02 -6.39 -0.32
C SER A 237 8.90 -7.23 -1.23
N GLY A 238 9.78 -6.60 -2.01
CA GLY A 238 10.56 -7.25 -3.06
C GLY A 238 9.70 -7.83 -4.19
N LEU A 239 8.42 -7.39 -4.30
CA LEU A 239 7.57 -7.70 -5.45
C LEU A 239 7.92 -6.73 -6.58
N PHE A 240 8.45 -7.24 -7.68
CA PHE A 240 8.89 -6.42 -8.81
C PHE A 240 8.44 -7.05 -10.13
N PRO A 241 7.20 -6.77 -10.59
CA PRO A 241 6.57 -7.45 -11.72
C PRO A 241 7.02 -6.94 -13.10
N LEU A 242 7.87 -5.92 -13.16
CA LEU A 242 8.35 -5.35 -14.41
C LEU A 242 9.21 -6.35 -15.22
N TYR A 243 9.86 -7.29 -14.55
CA TYR A 243 10.59 -8.39 -15.17
C TYR A 243 9.82 -9.71 -15.04
N ASP A 244 9.94 -10.58 -16.05
CA ASP A 244 9.22 -11.85 -16.11
C ASP A 244 9.50 -12.77 -14.91
N ALA A 245 10.71 -12.74 -14.38
CA ALA A 245 11.06 -13.48 -13.18
C ALA A 245 10.21 -13.03 -11.95
N GLY A 246 9.94 -11.73 -11.81
CA GLY A 246 9.10 -11.18 -10.75
C GLY A 246 7.61 -11.39 -11.01
N ALA A 247 7.20 -11.47 -12.26
CA ALA A 247 5.80 -11.66 -12.65
C ALA A 247 5.20 -12.98 -12.13
N GLN A 248 6.02 -13.98 -11.82
CA GLN A 248 5.59 -15.26 -11.23
C GLN A 248 4.92 -15.12 -9.85
N MET A 249 5.05 -13.98 -9.18
CA MET A 249 4.38 -13.64 -7.93
C MET A 249 3.01 -12.97 -8.14
N PHE A 250 2.55 -12.87 -9.39
CA PHE A 250 1.30 -12.21 -9.77
C PHE A 250 0.33 -13.19 -10.41
N ASN A 251 -0.93 -12.80 -10.53
CA ASN A 251 -2.03 -13.67 -10.92
C ASN A 251 -1.82 -14.35 -12.28
N LYS A 252 -1.48 -13.55 -13.30
CA LYS A 252 -1.20 -14.03 -14.66
C LYS A 252 0.00 -13.28 -15.23
N PRO A 253 1.17 -13.92 -15.33
CA PRO A 253 2.39 -13.27 -15.81
C PRO A 253 2.26 -12.54 -17.14
N ASP A 254 1.36 -12.99 -18.02
CA ASP A 254 1.18 -12.39 -19.35
C ASP A 254 0.12 -11.27 -19.40
N SER A 255 -0.81 -11.19 -18.43
CA SER A 255 -1.96 -10.27 -18.52
C SER A 255 -2.38 -9.62 -17.21
N ASP A 256 -1.91 -10.10 -16.05
CA ASP A 256 -2.24 -9.52 -14.74
C ASP A 256 -1.02 -9.53 -13.82
N ARG A 257 -0.19 -8.52 -13.98
CA ARG A 257 0.96 -8.21 -13.11
C ARG A 257 0.63 -7.09 -12.12
N LEU A 258 -0.65 -6.87 -11.86
CA LEU A 258 -1.17 -5.93 -10.87
C LEU A 258 -1.57 -6.65 -9.58
N HIS A 259 -2.28 -7.77 -9.70
CA HIS A 259 -2.79 -8.50 -8.55
C HIS A 259 -1.83 -9.62 -8.14
N PRO A 260 -1.26 -9.59 -6.92
CA PRO A 260 -0.44 -10.69 -6.43
C PRO A 260 -1.22 -12.01 -6.37
N ASN A 261 -0.57 -13.12 -6.68
CA ASN A 261 -1.08 -14.47 -6.42
C ASN A 261 -0.81 -14.90 -4.97
N ASP A 262 -1.07 -16.16 -4.61
CA ASP A 262 -0.85 -16.66 -3.23
C ASP A 262 0.60 -16.44 -2.77
N ALA A 263 1.59 -16.66 -3.64
CA ALA A 263 3.00 -16.45 -3.30
C ALA A 263 3.32 -14.96 -3.08
N GLY A 264 2.77 -14.07 -3.91
CA GLY A 264 2.89 -12.63 -3.76
C GLY A 264 2.23 -12.13 -2.47
N HIS A 265 1.02 -12.58 -2.17
CA HIS A 265 0.34 -12.24 -0.91
C HIS A 265 1.06 -12.79 0.33
N SER A 266 1.60 -14.01 0.28
CA SER A 266 2.43 -14.56 1.37
C SER A 266 3.68 -13.68 1.58
N ARG A 267 4.31 -13.21 0.51
CA ARG A 267 5.47 -12.31 0.59
C ARG A 267 5.10 -10.95 1.21
N MET A 268 3.98 -10.34 0.79
CA MET A 268 3.44 -9.14 1.43
C MET A 268 3.21 -9.37 2.93
N ALA A 269 2.54 -10.45 3.30
CA ALA A 269 2.23 -10.77 4.69
C ALA A 269 3.48 -10.92 5.56
N LYS A 270 4.54 -11.56 5.05
CA LYS A 270 5.84 -11.66 5.75
C LYS A 270 6.46 -10.31 6.02
N THR A 271 6.47 -9.44 4.99
CA THR A 271 6.96 -8.08 5.13
C THR A 271 6.15 -7.30 6.16
N ILE A 272 4.81 -7.35 6.07
CA ILE A 272 3.91 -6.69 7.01
C ILE A 272 4.16 -7.20 8.44
N MET A 273 4.19 -8.50 8.65
CA MET A 273 4.45 -9.12 9.96
C MET A 273 5.76 -8.62 10.58
N GLN A 274 6.85 -8.64 9.80
CA GLN A 274 8.16 -8.17 10.27
C GLN A 274 8.16 -6.68 10.60
N GLN A 275 7.51 -5.86 9.78
CA GLN A 275 7.40 -4.42 10.03
C GLN A 275 6.54 -4.12 11.25
N LEU A 276 5.41 -4.81 11.42
CA LEU A 276 4.53 -4.65 12.58
C LEU A 276 5.21 -5.03 13.91
N SER A 277 6.21 -5.92 13.89
CA SER A 277 6.99 -6.24 15.10
C SER A 277 7.96 -5.12 15.51
N ALA A 278 8.37 -4.28 14.57
CA ALA A 278 9.32 -3.20 14.77
C ALA A 278 8.66 -1.82 14.96
N LEU A 279 7.42 -1.67 14.54
CA LEU A 279 6.69 -0.41 14.67
C LEU A 279 6.14 -0.24 16.10
N PRO A 280 6.06 1.02 16.59
CA PRO A 280 5.33 1.30 17.82
C PRO A 280 3.90 0.79 17.73
N CYS A 281 3.41 0.12 18.76
CA CYS A 281 2.02 -0.27 18.88
C CYS A 281 1.43 0.27 20.20
N VAL A 282 0.10 0.54 20.17
CA VAL A 282 -0.62 1.19 21.28
C VAL A 282 -1.42 0.22 22.15
N PHE A 283 -1.22 -1.09 21.95
CA PHE A 283 -1.90 -2.16 22.68
C PHE A 283 -0.92 -3.23 23.19
#